data_5982ebbc82c065869dd31510ca67e2d1
#
_entry.id   5982ebbc82c065869dd31510ca67e2d1
#
_cell.length_a   1.000
_cell.length_b   1.000
_cell.length_c   1.000
_cell.angle_alpha   90.00
_cell.angle_beta   90.00
_cell.angle_gamma   90.00
#
_symmetry.space_group_name_H-M   'P 1'
#
loop_
_entity.id
_entity.type
_entity.pdbx_description
1 polymer ?
#
loop_
_entity_poly.entity_id
_entity_poly.type
_entity_poly.pdbx_seq_one_letter_code
_entity_poly.pdbx_strand_id
1 'polypeptide(L)'
;MKLSLVIGLLAPFAVAKVSYDGWKMFSIAKGPSHKEITNLLKDIDYVSMSCGQSHESFDVAIPPEKVDAFKSLRLKTTLVSDDMGADIAEEGAFQPYQPMSKVASANSKLPDKSYFKSYHSFEQHTQFLSDLQASFPKNSEVFTAGKSVQNRAIKGIHLWGRSDKGRNPAIIWHANAHAREWISGMTVEYMAWKIIEGYKNNDRLVRKTLNNYDIYIIPIANPDGFVYTTTDDRLWRKNRQKRKNKKCVGTDINRNWPWKWDIPGGSSTNPCDETFRGLKPGDTPENKALVSHAKAVSKISGIKSYIDWHSFSQLILLPYGYDCSVNITDISEQMTLAGGVANAIKKVNGLEFYYGPICQTIYQTSGGSTDWVYDVAEAEYAWGVELRPGRNRGNGFVLPTKQIVASGEEIWAGMRYLFSHF
;
A
#
# COMPACT_ATOMS: atom_id res chain seq x y z
N MET A 1 -59.45 11.24 23.96
CA MET A 1 -58.60 10.29 23.21
C MET A 1 -57.18 10.80 23.26
N LYS A 2 -56.33 10.16 24.05
CA LYS A 2 -54.88 10.48 24.08
C LYS A 2 -54.15 9.53 23.13
N LEU A 3 -53.56 10.08 22.10
CA LEU A 3 -52.73 9.35 21.15
C LEU A 3 -51.33 9.20 21.74
N SER A 4 -50.97 8.00 22.17
CA SER A 4 -49.58 7.71 22.62
C SER A 4 -48.75 7.41 21.39
N LEU A 5 -47.79 8.33 21.12
CA LEU A 5 -46.80 8.13 20.08
C LEU A 5 -45.68 7.17 20.61
N VAL A 6 -45.66 5.96 20.14
CA VAL A 6 -44.59 5.00 20.41
C VAL A 6 -43.42 5.32 19.44
N ILE A 7 -42.43 6.06 19.95
CA ILE A 7 -41.16 6.24 19.23
C ILE A 7 -40.35 4.96 19.41
N GLY A 8 -40.36 4.11 18.41
CA GLY A 8 -39.46 2.96 18.32
C GLY A 8 -38.03 3.46 18.16
N LEU A 9 -37.22 3.36 19.20
CA LEU A 9 -35.77 3.51 19.13
C LEU A 9 -35.22 2.35 18.26
N LEU A 10 -34.93 2.64 17.00
CA LEU A 10 -34.08 1.80 16.18
C LEU A 10 -32.64 1.92 16.76
N ALA A 11 -32.29 0.98 17.62
CA ALA A 11 -30.88 0.81 18.00
C ALA A 11 -30.06 0.54 16.74
N PRO A 12 -28.98 1.27 16.46
CA PRO A 12 -28.09 0.94 15.38
C PRO A 12 -27.55 -0.47 15.65
N PHE A 13 -27.76 -1.41 14.74
CA PHE A 13 -27.06 -2.68 14.75
C PHE A 13 -25.56 -2.37 14.66
N ALA A 14 -24.85 -2.45 15.78
CA ALA A 14 -23.40 -2.48 15.78
C ALA A 14 -22.99 -3.74 15.02
N VAL A 15 -22.41 -3.58 13.83
CA VAL A 15 -21.75 -4.70 13.14
C VAL A 15 -20.59 -5.09 14.04
N ALA A 16 -20.57 -6.33 14.50
CA ALA A 16 -19.49 -6.82 15.35
C ALA A 16 -18.16 -6.70 14.58
N LYS A 17 -17.14 -6.09 15.21
CA LYS A 17 -15.78 -6.06 14.69
C LYS A 17 -15.28 -7.49 14.55
N VAL A 18 -14.65 -7.84 13.44
CA VAL A 18 -14.02 -9.15 13.28
C VAL A 18 -12.95 -9.31 14.36
N SER A 19 -13.06 -10.35 15.19
CA SER A 19 -12.02 -10.71 16.15
C SER A 19 -11.05 -11.71 15.55
N TYR A 20 -9.77 -11.49 15.82
CA TYR A 20 -8.67 -12.38 15.46
C TYR A 20 -8.04 -13.03 16.69
N ASP A 21 -8.72 -13.00 17.84
CA ASP A 21 -8.25 -13.59 19.09
C ASP A 21 -8.06 -15.11 18.92
N GLY A 22 -6.85 -15.60 19.24
CA GLY A 22 -6.47 -17.00 19.09
C GLY A 22 -6.28 -17.49 17.65
N TRP A 23 -6.46 -16.64 16.63
CA TRP A 23 -6.12 -17.01 15.26
C TRP A 23 -4.63 -17.22 15.12
N LYS A 24 -4.24 -18.27 14.40
CA LYS A 24 -2.84 -18.62 14.17
C LYS A 24 -2.44 -18.37 12.71
N MET A 25 -1.29 -17.71 12.51
CA MET A 25 -0.73 -17.53 11.20
C MET A 25 0.28 -18.64 10.88
N PHE A 26 0.06 -19.35 9.78
CA PHE A 26 0.96 -20.37 9.26
C PHE A 26 1.52 -19.99 7.90
N SER A 27 2.78 -20.30 7.68
CA SER A 27 3.42 -20.29 6.37
C SER A 27 3.49 -21.72 5.85
N ILE A 28 2.81 -22.01 4.75
CA ILE A 28 2.81 -23.31 4.08
C ILE A 28 3.99 -23.32 3.11
N ALA A 29 4.94 -24.24 3.29
CA ALA A 29 6.11 -24.34 2.42
C ALA A 29 5.74 -24.75 1.00
N LYS A 30 6.57 -24.35 0.02
CA LYS A 30 6.46 -24.74 -1.38
C LYS A 30 6.38 -26.27 -1.51
N GLY A 31 5.46 -26.72 -2.33
CA GLY A 31 5.24 -28.13 -2.66
C GLY A 31 3.99 -28.21 -3.55
N PRO A 32 2.77 -28.19 -3.00
CA PRO A 32 1.55 -28.12 -3.79
C PRO A 32 1.42 -26.76 -4.50
N SER A 33 0.81 -26.76 -5.67
CA SER A 33 0.44 -25.51 -6.35
C SER A 33 -0.58 -24.72 -5.52
N HIS A 34 -0.69 -23.42 -5.76
CA HIS A 34 -1.72 -22.57 -5.11
C HIS A 34 -3.13 -23.16 -5.27
N LYS A 35 -3.46 -23.68 -6.44
CA LYS A 35 -4.74 -24.32 -6.72
C LYS A 35 -4.96 -25.57 -5.87
N GLU A 36 -3.93 -26.37 -5.65
CA GLU A 36 -3.99 -27.53 -4.76
C GLU A 36 -4.18 -27.10 -3.30
N ILE A 37 -3.41 -26.08 -2.84
CA ILE A 37 -3.57 -25.55 -1.47
C ILE A 37 -4.97 -25.00 -1.28
N THR A 38 -5.49 -24.18 -2.18
CA THR A 38 -6.85 -23.62 -2.05
C THR A 38 -7.92 -24.71 -2.10
N ASN A 39 -7.73 -25.78 -2.86
CA ASN A 39 -8.62 -26.94 -2.84
C ASN A 39 -8.57 -27.70 -1.51
N LEU A 40 -7.38 -27.87 -0.93
CA LEU A 40 -7.23 -28.49 0.39
C LEU A 40 -7.86 -27.66 1.50
N LEU A 41 -7.82 -26.33 1.37
CA LEU A 41 -8.38 -25.40 2.35
C LEU A 41 -9.86 -25.05 2.11
N LYS A 42 -10.53 -25.64 1.10
CA LYS A 42 -11.90 -25.27 0.70
C LYS A 42 -12.95 -25.36 1.82
N ASP A 43 -12.75 -26.27 2.79
CA ASP A 43 -13.67 -26.52 3.91
C ASP A 43 -13.12 -25.90 5.23
N ILE A 44 -12.04 -25.15 5.14
CA ILE A 44 -11.41 -24.42 6.25
C ILE A 44 -11.60 -22.93 6.00
N ASP A 45 -12.24 -22.26 6.94
CA ASP A 45 -12.25 -20.79 6.94
C ASP A 45 -10.82 -20.30 7.18
N TYR A 46 -10.32 -19.41 6.32
CA TYR A 46 -9.00 -18.82 6.47
C TYR A 46 -8.95 -17.41 5.85
N VAL A 47 -8.01 -16.62 6.32
CA VAL A 47 -7.63 -15.37 5.64
C VAL A 47 -6.29 -15.57 4.96
N SER A 48 -6.24 -15.28 3.65
CA SER A 48 -4.95 -15.28 2.93
C SER A 48 -4.09 -14.11 3.39
N MET A 49 -2.93 -14.42 3.91
CA MET A 49 -1.91 -13.46 4.32
C MET A 49 -0.87 -13.20 3.22
N SER A 50 -0.95 -13.95 2.12
CA SER A 50 -0.12 -13.74 0.93
C SER A 50 -0.82 -12.85 -0.08
N CYS A 51 -0.07 -12.05 -0.81
CA CYS A 51 -0.62 -11.19 -1.88
C CYS A 51 -0.89 -11.94 -3.19
N GLY A 52 -0.93 -13.28 -3.18
CA GLY A 52 -1.15 -14.16 -4.34
C GLY A 52 -0.28 -15.42 -4.25
N GLN A 53 0.09 -15.98 -5.40
CA GLN A 53 0.88 -17.22 -5.48
C GLN A 53 2.37 -16.90 -5.32
N SER A 54 2.90 -16.98 -4.10
CA SER A 54 4.34 -16.91 -3.90
C SER A 54 5.02 -18.19 -4.44
N HIS A 55 6.18 -18.04 -5.08
CA HIS A 55 6.98 -19.21 -5.49
C HIS A 55 7.57 -19.97 -4.30
N GLU A 56 7.56 -19.42 -3.08
CA GLU A 56 8.26 -19.99 -1.93
C GLU A 56 7.34 -20.48 -0.81
N SER A 57 6.23 -19.77 -0.53
CA SER A 57 5.30 -20.13 0.54
C SER A 57 3.91 -19.53 0.29
N PHE A 58 2.92 -20.07 1.00
CA PHE A 58 1.57 -19.54 1.06
C PHE A 58 1.19 -19.31 2.52
N ASP A 59 0.98 -18.05 2.89
CA ASP A 59 0.71 -17.67 4.26
C ASP A 59 -0.79 -17.54 4.51
N VAL A 60 -1.27 -18.16 5.59
CA VAL A 60 -2.68 -18.20 5.96
C VAL A 60 -2.88 -17.95 7.45
N ALA A 61 -3.91 -17.18 7.78
CA ALA A 61 -4.43 -17.08 9.13
C ALA A 61 -5.62 -18.03 9.30
N ILE A 62 -5.57 -18.89 10.30
CA ILE A 62 -6.52 -19.96 10.59
C ILE A 62 -7.23 -19.67 11.92
N PRO A 63 -8.58 -19.67 11.97
CA PRO A 63 -9.32 -19.46 13.21
C PRO A 63 -9.12 -20.61 14.19
N PRO A 64 -9.24 -20.38 15.51
CA PRO A 64 -8.94 -21.36 16.56
C PRO A 64 -9.63 -22.70 16.36
N GLU A 65 -10.93 -22.68 16.00
CA GLU A 65 -11.75 -23.87 15.82
C GLU A 65 -11.41 -24.70 14.57
N LYS A 66 -10.58 -24.15 13.66
CA LYS A 66 -10.14 -24.85 12.43
C LYS A 66 -8.68 -25.29 12.48
N VAL A 67 -7.92 -24.96 13.53
CA VAL A 67 -6.49 -25.26 13.62
C VAL A 67 -6.23 -26.77 13.56
N ASP A 68 -7.01 -27.60 14.27
CA ASP A 68 -6.80 -29.04 14.26
C ASP A 68 -7.18 -29.67 12.89
N ALA A 69 -8.25 -29.19 12.25
CA ALA A 69 -8.60 -29.59 10.89
C ALA A 69 -7.49 -29.20 9.91
N PHE A 70 -6.92 -28.00 10.03
CA PHE A 70 -5.80 -27.56 9.22
C PHE A 70 -4.55 -28.43 9.41
N LYS A 71 -4.18 -28.75 10.66
CA LYS A 71 -3.05 -29.63 10.97
C LYS A 71 -3.24 -31.04 10.44
N SER A 72 -4.49 -31.55 10.38
CA SER A 72 -4.80 -32.87 9.83
C SER A 72 -4.50 -33.02 8.34
N LEU A 73 -4.38 -31.90 7.60
CA LEU A 73 -3.96 -31.88 6.18
C LEU A 73 -2.47 -32.27 6.01
N ARG A 74 -1.68 -32.31 7.08
CA ARG A 74 -0.25 -32.69 7.08
C ARG A 74 0.61 -31.91 6.10
N LEU A 75 0.26 -30.66 5.85
CA LEU A 75 1.07 -29.74 5.05
C LEU A 75 2.36 -29.40 5.80
N LYS A 76 3.45 -29.20 5.06
CA LYS A 76 4.69 -28.70 5.67
C LYS A 76 4.52 -27.22 5.99
N THR A 77 4.37 -26.88 7.26
CA THR A 77 4.06 -25.54 7.74
C THR A 77 5.04 -25.04 8.79
N THR A 78 5.21 -23.73 8.87
CA THR A 78 5.86 -23.02 9.97
C THR A 78 4.82 -22.13 10.64
N LEU A 79 4.72 -22.17 11.97
CA LEU A 79 3.91 -21.23 12.75
C LEU A 79 4.61 -19.87 12.74
N VAL A 80 3.94 -18.82 12.25
CA VAL A 80 4.47 -17.46 12.15
C VAL A 80 3.96 -16.60 13.29
N SER A 81 2.67 -16.72 13.63
CA SER A 81 2.06 -16.09 14.80
C SER A 81 1.16 -17.09 15.52
N ASP A 82 1.25 -17.11 16.84
CA ASP A 82 0.43 -17.99 17.69
C ASP A 82 -0.91 -17.37 18.09
N ASP A 83 -1.01 -16.03 18.09
CA ASP A 83 -2.24 -15.29 18.34
C ASP A 83 -2.23 -13.94 17.61
N MET A 84 -2.95 -13.88 16.50
CA MET A 84 -3.05 -12.65 15.68
C MET A 84 -3.83 -11.55 16.39
N GLY A 85 -4.74 -11.88 17.32
CA GLY A 85 -5.42 -10.88 18.14
C GLY A 85 -4.43 -10.16 19.07
N ALA A 86 -3.50 -10.89 19.68
CA ALA A 86 -2.41 -10.31 20.46
C ALA A 86 -1.48 -9.44 19.61
N ASP A 87 -1.15 -9.88 18.38
CA ASP A 87 -0.36 -9.08 17.44
C ASP A 87 -1.06 -7.75 17.09
N ILE A 88 -2.37 -7.78 16.80
CA ILE A 88 -3.17 -6.59 16.54
C ILE A 88 -3.20 -5.66 17.77
N ALA A 89 -3.25 -6.23 18.98
CA ALA A 89 -3.18 -5.45 20.20
C ALA A 89 -1.79 -4.80 20.40
N GLU A 90 -0.69 -5.49 20.04
CA GLU A 90 0.67 -4.92 20.05
C GLU A 90 0.88 -3.83 19.00
N GLU A 91 0.19 -3.91 17.84
CA GLU A 91 0.19 -2.84 16.83
C GLU A 91 -0.29 -1.52 17.45
N GLY A 92 -1.14 -1.60 18.46
CA GLY A 92 -1.52 -0.51 19.34
C GLY A 92 -2.71 0.32 18.82
N ALA A 93 -3.34 1.02 19.75
CA ALA A 93 -4.40 1.96 19.43
C ALA A 93 -3.82 3.23 18.79
N PHE A 94 -4.61 3.84 17.89
CA PHE A 94 -4.26 5.12 17.31
C PHE A 94 -4.10 6.19 18.40
N GLN A 95 -2.96 6.86 18.40
CA GLN A 95 -2.74 7.98 19.32
C GLN A 95 -3.32 9.27 18.72
N PRO A 96 -3.87 10.15 19.55
CA PRO A 96 -4.34 11.45 19.09
C PRO A 96 -3.21 12.24 18.42
N TYR A 97 -3.41 12.65 17.18
CA TYR A 97 -2.52 13.57 16.50
C TYR A 97 -2.91 15.02 16.89
N GLN A 98 -1.91 15.81 17.28
CA GLN A 98 -2.09 17.23 17.56
C GLN A 98 -1.77 18.03 16.30
N PRO A 99 -2.78 18.54 15.57
CA PRO A 99 -2.56 19.35 14.38
C PRO A 99 -1.73 20.60 14.69
N MET A 100 -0.95 21.04 13.71
CA MET A 100 -0.25 22.31 13.81
C MET A 100 -1.27 23.45 13.91
N SER A 101 -0.92 24.50 14.69
CA SER A 101 -1.75 25.70 14.77
C SER A 101 -1.96 26.32 13.38
N LYS A 102 -3.19 26.72 13.06
CA LYS A 102 -3.56 27.35 11.78
C LYS A 102 -2.84 28.67 11.48
N VAL A 103 -2.11 29.23 12.44
CA VAL A 103 -1.28 30.42 12.26
C VAL A 103 0.09 29.99 11.77
N ALA A 104 0.17 29.54 10.52
CA ALA A 104 1.44 29.21 9.89
C ALA A 104 2.11 30.49 9.38
N SER A 105 3.18 30.93 10.03
CA SER A 105 4.14 31.86 9.42
C SER A 105 4.97 31.10 8.35
N ALA A 106 5.57 31.83 7.39
CA ALA A 106 6.46 31.25 6.38
C ALA A 106 7.66 30.45 6.94
N ASN A 107 7.84 30.45 8.26
CA ASN A 107 8.84 29.72 9.05
C ASN A 107 8.23 28.62 9.94
N SER A 108 7.01 28.15 9.66
CA SER A 108 6.40 27.10 10.47
C SER A 108 7.30 25.86 10.55
N LYS A 109 7.45 25.32 11.78
CA LYS A 109 8.16 24.07 12.02
C LYS A 109 7.47 22.94 11.28
N LEU A 110 8.20 21.88 10.93
CA LEU A 110 7.60 20.61 10.49
C LEU A 110 6.73 20.03 11.60
N PRO A 111 5.71 19.23 11.25
CA PRO A 111 5.02 18.39 12.22
C PRO A 111 6.02 17.58 13.05
N ASP A 112 5.72 17.39 14.34
CA ASP A 112 6.61 16.68 15.24
C ASP A 112 6.81 15.22 14.80
N LYS A 113 8.04 14.73 14.88
CA LYS A 113 8.40 13.35 14.50
C LYS A 113 7.68 12.28 15.33
N SER A 114 7.08 12.65 16.48
CA SER A 114 6.25 11.75 17.28
C SER A 114 5.02 11.21 16.52
N TYR A 115 4.58 11.89 15.45
CA TYR A 115 3.59 11.36 14.52
C TYR A 115 3.92 9.93 14.09
N PHE A 116 5.17 9.62 13.83
CA PHE A 116 5.62 8.30 13.38
C PHE A 116 5.82 7.27 14.49
N LYS A 117 5.33 7.55 15.71
CA LYS A 117 5.32 6.60 16.82
C LYS A 117 4.01 5.81 16.95
N SER A 118 3.01 6.11 16.13
CA SER A 118 1.71 5.44 16.10
C SER A 118 1.17 5.35 14.67
N TYR A 119 0.25 4.44 14.44
CA TYR A 119 -0.64 4.50 13.29
C TYR A 119 -1.74 5.53 13.54
N HIS A 120 -2.41 5.96 12.46
CA HIS A 120 -3.35 7.07 12.51
C HIS A 120 -4.65 6.76 11.77
N SER A 121 -5.74 7.50 12.11
CA SER A 121 -6.99 7.44 11.36
C SER A 121 -6.85 8.11 9.98
N PHE A 122 -7.78 7.83 9.09
CA PHE A 122 -7.82 8.48 7.77
C PHE A 122 -7.86 10.01 7.86
N GLU A 123 -8.59 10.54 8.83
CA GLU A 123 -8.69 11.99 9.09
C GLU A 123 -7.35 12.56 9.53
N GLN A 124 -6.61 11.83 10.38
CA GLN A 124 -5.28 12.24 10.86
C GLN A 124 -4.25 12.22 9.73
N HIS A 125 -4.24 11.22 8.84
CA HIS A 125 -3.44 11.22 7.61
C HIS A 125 -3.74 12.45 6.75
N THR A 126 -5.02 12.75 6.53
CA THR A 126 -5.45 13.93 5.78
C THR A 126 -4.98 15.24 6.42
N GLN A 127 -5.07 15.34 7.75
CA GLN A 127 -4.60 16.51 8.51
C GLN A 127 -3.07 16.64 8.42
N PHE A 128 -2.33 15.52 8.51
CA PHE A 128 -0.86 15.52 8.41
C PHE A 128 -0.39 16.07 7.06
N LEU A 129 -1.04 15.73 5.95
CA LEU A 129 -0.73 16.33 4.64
C LEU A 129 -0.94 17.85 4.66
N SER A 130 -2.00 18.34 5.31
CA SER A 130 -2.28 19.76 5.44
C SER A 130 -1.21 20.46 6.28
N ASP A 131 -0.72 19.82 7.33
CA ASP A 131 0.33 20.35 8.19
C ASP A 131 1.70 20.36 7.49
N LEU A 132 1.99 19.32 6.66
CA LEU A 132 3.16 19.34 5.78
C LEU A 132 3.11 20.52 4.81
N GLN A 133 1.97 20.76 4.18
CA GLN A 133 1.79 21.94 3.31
C GLN A 133 1.96 23.24 4.09
N ALA A 134 1.39 23.36 5.27
CA ALA A 134 1.55 24.54 6.12
C ALA A 134 3.01 24.80 6.51
N SER A 135 3.82 23.74 6.63
CA SER A 135 5.27 23.85 6.93
C SER A 135 6.13 24.18 5.70
N PHE A 136 5.59 24.02 4.49
CA PHE A 136 6.30 24.22 3.21
C PHE A 136 5.44 24.93 2.15
N PRO A 137 4.77 26.05 2.50
CA PRO A 137 3.65 26.61 1.74
C PRO A 137 3.99 27.15 0.35
N LYS A 138 5.26 27.49 0.10
CA LYS A 138 5.70 28.00 -1.21
C LYS A 138 5.99 26.89 -2.23
N ASN A 139 6.21 25.67 -1.76
CA ASN A 139 6.74 24.58 -2.56
C ASN A 139 5.98 23.27 -2.30
N SER A 140 4.75 23.38 -1.82
CA SER A 140 3.86 22.24 -1.64
C SER A 140 2.39 22.61 -1.82
N GLU A 141 1.60 21.62 -2.24
CA GLU A 141 0.15 21.72 -2.36
C GLU A 141 -0.51 20.38 -2.06
N VAL A 142 -1.51 20.39 -1.19
CA VAL A 142 -2.40 19.24 -1.03
C VAL A 142 -3.40 19.23 -2.16
N PHE A 143 -3.44 18.13 -2.91
CA PHE A 143 -4.36 17.95 -4.03
C PHE A 143 -5.33 16.78 -3.76
N THR A 144 -6.36 16.68 -4.59
CA THR A 144 -7.30 15.56 -4.60
C THR A 144 -7.25 14.89 -5.97
N ALA A 145 -6.79 13.64 -6.02
CA ALA A 145 -6.75 12.85 -7.26
C ALA A 145 -8.17 12.45 -7.72
N GLY A 146 -9.09 12.26 -6.76
CA GLY A 146 -10.48 11.90 -7.00
C GLY A 146 -11.18 11.50 -5.72
N LYS A 147 -12.24 10.69 -5.87
CA LYS A 147 -13.03 10.20 -4.74
C LYS A 147 -13.20 8.68 -4.79
N SER A 148 -13.28 8.07 -3.63
CA SER A 148 -13.58 6.65 -3.45
C SER A 148 -15.07 6.33 -3.67
N VAL A 149 -15.41 5.05 -3.62
CA VAL A 149 -16.80 4.56 -3.70
C VAL A 149 -17.71 5.21 -2.66
N GLN A 150 -17.22 5.41 -1.43
CA GLN A 150 -17.97 6.06 -0.34
C GLN A 150 -17.74 7.57 -0.28
N ASN A 151 -17.29 8.16 -1.40
CA ASN A 151 -17.13 9.62 -1.56
C ASN A 151 -16.03 10.25 -0.68
N ARG A 152 -15.08 9.47 -0.15
CA ARG A 152 -13.90 10.02 0.53
C ARG A 152 -12.90 10.55 -0.49
N ALA A 153 -12.32 11.72 -0.22
CA ALA A 153 -11.30 12.30 -1.09
C ALA A 153 -10.01 11.46 -1.05
N ILE A 154 -9.48 11.11 -2.23
CA ILE A 154 -8.15 10.50 -2.37
C ILE A 154 -7.16 11.66 -2.45
N LYS A 155 -6.56 11.98 -1.31
CA LYS A 155 -5.68 13.15 -1.18
C LYS A 155 -4.22 12.77 -1.32
N GLY A 156 -3.45 13.69 -1.86
CA GLY A 156 -2.00 13.63 -1.92
C GLY A 156 -1.36 14.98 -1.67
N ILE A 157 -0.04 14.98 -1.57
CA ILE A 157 0.79 16.19 -1.52
C ILE A 157 1.70 16.23 -2.74
N HIS A 158 1.77 17.38 -3.38
CA HIS A 158 2.69 17.71 -4.45
C HIS A 158 3.80 18.60 -3.88
N LEU A 159 5.05 18.24 -4.14
CA LEU A 159 6.24 18.93 -3.69
C LEU A 159 7.10 19.31 -4.91
N TRP A 160 7.66 20.54 -4.92
CA TRP A 160 8.55 21.03 -5.98
C TRP A 160 9.64 21.95 -5.43
N GLY A 161 10.64 22.25 -6.24
CA GLY A 161 11.76 23.13 -5.87
C GLY A 161 11.60 24.56 -6.36
N ARG A 162 12.62 25.04 -7.10
CA ARG A 162 12.68 26.43 -7.63
C ARG A 162 11.92 26.63 -8.94
N SER A 163 11.67 25.54 -9.68
CA SER A 163 10.91 25.60 -10.94
C SER A 163 9.44 25.94 -10.70
N ASP A 164 8.77 26.33 -11.77
CA ASP A 164 7.32 26.44 -11.73
C ASP A 164 6.69 25.09 -11.44
N LYS A 165 5.68 25.11 -10.58
CA LYS A 165 4.91 23.93 -10.18
C LYS A 165 4.44 23.11 -11.37
N GLY A 166 4.69 21.81 -11.36
CA GLY A 166 4.21 20.85 -12.36
C GLY A 166 4.90 20.94 -13.73
N ARG A 167 6.10 21.53 -13.79
CA ARG A 167 6.86 21.67 -15.05
C ARG A 167 7.96 20.63 -15.22
N ASN A 168 8.44 20.05 -14.12
CA ASN A 168 9.48 19.04 -14.19
C ASN A 168 8.87 17.63 -14.36
N PRO A 169 9.64 16.66 -14.91
CA PRO A 169 9.24 15.26 -14.90
C PRO A 169 8.87 14.81 -13.49
N ALA A 170 7.85 13.97 -13.38
CA ALA A 170 7.25 13.62 -12.09
C ALA A 170 7.86 12.38 -11.45
N ILE A 171 7.95 12.40 -10.14
CA ILE A 171 8.08 11.21 -9.29
C ILE A 171 6.72 11.01 -8.61
N ILE A 172 6.08 9.87 -8.81
CA ILE A 172 4.74 9.56 -8.27
C ILE A 172 4.83 8.38 -7.32
N TRP A 173 4.36 8.56 -6.08
CA TRP A 173 4.25 7.51 -5.08
C TRP A 173 2.80 7.32 -4.67
N HIS A 174 2.30 6.10 -4.82
CA HIS A 174 1.03 5.66 -4.27
C HIS A 174 1.29 4.68 -3.14
N ALA A 175 0.45 4.68 -2.11
CA ALA A 175 0.50 3.72 -1.03
C ALA A 175 -0.90 3.29 -0.61
N ASN A 176 -0.98 2.23 0.16
CA ASN A 176 -2.22 1.71 0.72
C ASN A 176 -3.34 1.47 -0.32
N ALA A 177 -2.97 0.92 -1.49
CA ALA A 177 -3.93 0.36 -2.44
C ALA A 177 -4.64 -0.85 -1.79
N HIS A 178 -3.92 -1.66 -1.02
CA HIS A 178 -4.48 -2.70 -0.18
C HIS A 178 -4.63 -2.17 1.25
N ALA A 179 -5.86 -2.17 1.73
CA ALA A 179 -6.25 -1.45 2.93
C ALA A 179 -5.52 -1.85 4.22
N ARG A 180 -5.17 -3.14 4.36
CA ARG A 180 -4.48 -3.72 5.53
C ARG A 180 -3.00 -3.36 5.67
N GLU A 181 -2.41 -2.76 4.65
CA GLU A 181 -0.98 -2.46 4.54
C GLU A 181 -0.64 -1.08 5.13
N TRP A 182 -0.93 -0.89 6.42
CA TRP A 182 -0.84 0.42 7.08
C TRP A 182 0.55 1.05 7.03
N ILE A 183 1.60 0.22 7.11
CA ILE A 183 2.98 0.70 7.08
C ILE A 183 3.33 1.42 5.77
N SER A 184 2.67 1.09 4.65
CA SER A 184 2.96 1.73 3.36
C SER A 184 2.60 3.21 3.36
N GLY A 185 1.43 3.57 3.90
CA GLY A 185 1.00 4.96 4.08
C GLY A 185 1.93 5.74 4.99
N MET A 186 2.28 5.17 6.16
CA MET A 186 3.21 5.79 7.12
C MET A 186 4.60 6.02 6.53
N THR A 187 5.11 5.06 5.74
CA THR A 187 6.44 5.16 5.13
C THR A 187 6.51 6.27 4.08
N VAL A 188 5.49 6.42 3.22
CA VAL A 188 5.50 7.51 2.22
C VAL A 188 5.30 8.88 2.86
N GLU A 189 4.53 8.97 3.95
CA GLU A 189 4.42 10.20 4.74
C GLU A 189 5.74 10.55 5.44
N TYR A 190 6.46 9.54 5.95
CA TYR A 190 7.80 9.73 6.51
C TYR A 190 8.76 10.28 5.45
N MET A 191 8.73 9.76 4.23
CA MET A 191 9.54 10.26 3.12
C MET A 191 9.15 11.67 2.71
N ALA A 192 7.85 12.03 2.68
CA ALA A 192 7.39 13.40 2.44
C ALA A 192 7.95 14.36 3.49
N TRP A 193 7.89 13.96 4.75
CA TRP A 193 8.45 14.72 5.87
C TRP A 193 9.97 14.91 5.73
N LYS A 194 10.73 13.84 5.37
CA LYS A 194 12.18 13.88 5.14
C LYS A 194 12.57 14.75 3.95
N ILE A 195 11.79 14.75 2.88
CA ILE A 195 12.02 15.62 1.72
C ILE A 195 11.90 17.09 2.13
N ILE A 196 10.83 17.46 2.84
CA ILE A 196 10.63 18.84 3.29
C ILE A 196 11.74 19.25 4.29
N GLU A 197 12.06 18.37 5.26
CA GLU A 197 13.16 18.58 6.21
C GLU A 197 14.48 18.85 5.49
N GLY A 198 14.85 17.97 4.56
CA GLY A 198 16.09 18.08 3.80
C GLY A 198 16.15 19.37 2.97
N TYR A 199 15.05 19.75 2.30
CA TYR A 199 15.00 20.98 1.53
C TYR A 199 15.21 22.23 2.41
N LYS A 200 14.53 22.29 3.56
CA LYS A 200 14.66 23.38 4.54
C LYS A 200 16.08 23.45 5.14
N ASN A 201 16.70 22.32 5.37
CA ASN A 201 18.05 22.19 5.92
C ASN A 201 19.19 22.29 4.86
N ASN A 202 18.85 22.67 3.62
CA ASN A 202 19.80 22.83 2.52
C ASN A 202 20.53 21.53 2.11
N ASP A 203 19.90 20.35 2.28
CA ASP A 203 20.44 19.09 1.75
C ASP A 203 20.59 19.20 0.23
N ARG A 204 21.84 19.06 -0.25
CA ARG A 204 22.17 19.30 -1.67
C ARG A 204 21.45 18.32 -2.60
N LEU A 205 21.33 17.05 -2.20
CA LEU A 205 20.66 16.03 -3.00
C LEU A 205 19.15 16.31 -3.08
N VAL A 206 18.50 16.55 -1.93
CA VAL A 206 17.07 16.85 -1.87
C VAL A 206 16.73 18.09 -2.68
N ARG A 207 17.55 19.15 -2.58
CA ARG A 207 17.36 20.37 -3.38
C ARG A 207 17.55 20.11 -4.88
N LYS A 208 18.60 19.35 -5.26
CA LYS A 208 18.80 18.95 -6.67
C LYS A 208 17.56 18.19 -7.15
N THR A 209 17.08 17.22 -6.39
CA THR A 209 15.91 16.40 -6.75
C THR A 209 14.68 17.26 -6.96
N LEU A 210 14.28 18.08 -5.98
CA LEU A 210 13.09 18.93 -6.11
C LEU A 210 13.21 20.05 -7.16
N ASN A 211 14.44 20.47 -7.50
CA ASN A 211 14.65 21.44 -8.58
C ASN A 211 14.50 20.81 -9.99
N ASN A 212 14.67 19.51 -10.10
CA ASN A 212 14.61 18.78 -11.37
C ASN A 212 13.35 17.91 -11.52
N TYR A 213 12.67 17.59 -10.41
CA TYR A 213 11.51 16.69 -10.40
C TYR A 213 10.41 17.24 -9.50
N ASP A 214 9.18 17.10 -9.95
CA ASP A 214 7.97 17.30 -9.13
C ASP A 214 7.61 15.97 -8.44
N ILE A 215 7.36 15.99 -7.13
CA ILE A 215 7.06 14.76 -6.37
C ILE A 215 5.61 14.76 -5.92
N TYR A 216 4.85 13.75 -6.34
CA TYR A 216 3.45 13.53 -5.98
C TYR A 216 3.33 12.32 -5.08
N ILE A 217 2.74 12.47 -3.90
CA ILE A 217 2.61 11.41 -2.90
C ILE A 217 1.16 11.27 -2.49
N ILE A 218 0.56 10.08 -2.68
CA ILE A 218 -0.79 9.71 -2.24
C ILE A 218 -0.65 8.59 -1.19
N PRO A 219 -0.72 8.91 0.12
CA PRO A 219 -0.50 7.92 1.19
C PRO A 219 -1.58 6.86 1.30
N ILE A 220 -2.84 7.24 1.03
CA ILE A 220 -4.01 6.36 1.17
C ILE A 220 -4.80 6.35 -0.14
N ALA A 221 -4.43 5.43 -1.03
CA ALA A 221 -5.10 5.27 -2.33
C ALA A 221 -6.48 4.59 -2.21
N ASN A 222 -6.70 3.81 -1.14
CA ASN A 222 -7.94 3.10 -0.83
C ASN A 222 -8.56 3.56 0.50
N PRO A 223 -9.11 4.78 0.57
CA PRO A 223 -9.59 5.33 1.83
C PRO A 223 -10.76 4.57 2.44
N ASP A 224 -11.64 3.98 1.63
CA ASP A 224 -12.79 3.23 2.15
C ASP A 224 -12.37 1.89 2.75
N GLY A 225 -11.46 1.19 2.08
CA GLY A 225 -10.87 -0.03 2.63
C GLY A 225 -10.07 0.27 3.89
N PHE A 226 -9.26 1.33 3.88
CA PHE A 226 -8.47 1.75 5.04
C PHE A 226 -9.36 2.02 6.27
N VAL A 227 -10.42 2.83 6.12
CA VAL A 227 -11.38 3.08 7.22
C VAL A 227 -11.99 1.76 7.70
N TYR A 228 -12.35 0.85 6.79
CA TYR A 228 -12.91 -0.45 7.15
C TYR A 228 -11.92 -1.31 7.97
N THR A 229 -10.61 -1.23 7.69
CA THR A 229 -9.61 -1.92 8.52
C THR A 229 -9.50 -1.38 9.94
N THR A 230 -9.93 -0.16 10.17
CA THR A 230 -9.89 0.47 11.51
C THR A 230 -11.17 0.28 12.32
N THR A 231 -12.30 0.01 11.65
CA THR A 231 -13.62 -0.06 12.27
C THR A 231 -14.17 -1.48 12.36
N ASP A 232 -13.90 -2.33 11.37
CA ASP A 232 -14.59 -3.61 11.20
C ASP A 232 -13.63 -4.81 11.09
N ASP A 233 -12.72 -4.81 10.10
CA ASP A 233 -11.87 -5.95 9.76
C ASP A 233 -10.43 -5.52 9.48
N ARG A 234 -9.52 -5.71 10.46
CA ARG A 234 -8.11 -5.28 10.36
C ARG A 234 -7.38 -5.86 9.15
N LEU A 235 -7.77 -7.04 8.69
CA LEU A 235 -7.09 -7.73 7.59
C LEU A 235 -7.77 -7.53 6.23
N TRP A 236 -8.72 -6.59 6.11
CA TRP A 236 -9.38 -6.27 4.85
C TRP A 236 -8.40 -5.71 3.81
N ARG A 237 -8.43 -6.24 2.59
CA ARG A 237 -7.53 -5.86 1.48
C ARG A 237 -8.17 -4.91 0.46
N LYS A 238 -9.34 -5.31 -0.08
CA LYS A 238 -9.99 -4.69 -1.26
C LYS A 238 -10.58 -3.31 -0.95
N ASN A 239 -11.05 -2.58 -1.99
CA ASN A 239 -11.91 -1.42 -1.76
C ASN A 239 -13.29 -1.83 -1.20
N ARG A 240 -14.22 -0.88 -1.05
CA ARG A 240 -15.56 -1.17 -0.51
C ARG A 240 -16.67 -1.08 -1.55
N GLN A 241 -16.36 -1.34 -2.83
CA GLN A 241 -17.33 -1.28 -3.91
C GLN A 241 -18.34 -2.42 -3.82
N LYS A 242 -19.60 -2.08 -3.50
CA LYS A 242 -20.73 -3.03 -3.59
C LYS A 242 -21.12 -3.21 -5.04
N ARG A 243 -21.48 -4.43 -5.41
CA ARG A 243 -21.93 -4.76 -6.75
C ARG A 243 -23.32 -5.38 -6.71
N LYS A 244 -24.19 -4.97 -7.66
CA LYS A 244 -25.56 -5.49 -7.74
C LYS A 244 -25.53 -7.03 -7.87
N ASN A 245 -26.36 -7.70 -7.08
CA ASN A 245 -26.50 -9.16 -7.07
C ASN A 245 -25.21 -9.95 -6.73
N LYS A 246 -24.25 -9.34 -6.03
CA LYS A 246 -23.04 -10.03 -5.55
C LYS A 246 -23.00 -10.06 -4.03
N LYS A 247 -22.78 -11.25 -3.46
CA LYS A 247 -22.66 -11.45 -2.01
C LYS A 247 -21.43 -10.77 -1.44
N CYS A 248 -20.30 -10.86 -2.15
CA CYS A 248 -19.04 -10.33 -1.68
C CYS A 248 -18.80 -8.88 -2.15
N VAL A 249 -18.12 -8.10 -1.32
CA VAL A 249 -17.84 -6.69 -1.52
C VAL A 249 -16.37 -6.50 -1.95
N GLY A 250 -16.12 -5.47 -2.72
CA GLY A 250 -14.79 -4.98 -3.03
C GLY A 250 -14.19 -5.53 -4.31
N THR A 251 -13.25 -4.76 -4.82
CA THR A 251 -12.37 -5.06 -5.95
C THR A 251 -10.94 -4.80 -5.50
N ASP A 252 -10.00 -5.64 -5.90
CA ASP A 252 -8.58 -5.39 -5.72
C ASP A 252 -8.15 -4.24 -6.65
N ILE A 253 -7.79 -3.10 -6.08
CA ILE A 253 -7.39 -1.91 -6.84
C ILE A 253 -6.16 -2.22 -7.68
N ASN A 254 -5.22 -3.04 -7.19
CA ASN A 254 -4.01 -3.42 -7.92
C ASN A 254 -4.21 -4.67 -8.82
N ARG A 255 -5.45 -4.94 -9.23
CA ARG A 255 -5.86 -5.88 -10.30
C ARG A 255 -6.85 -5.24 -11.27
N ASN A 256 -7.18 -3.96 -11.08
CA ASN A 256 -8.22 -3.28 -11.85
C ASN A 256 -7.67 -2.16 -12.78
N TRP A 257 -6.35 -2.05 -12.94
CA TRP A 257 -5.78 -1.09 -13.90
C TRP A 257 -6.07 -1.51 -15.35
N PRO A 258 -6.36 -0.57 -16.28
CA PRO A 258 -6.90 -0.89 -17.59
C PRO A 258 -5.80 -1.23 -18.63
N TRP A 259 -4.90 -2.16 -18.28
CA TRP A 259 -3.85 -2.70 -19.13
C TRP A 259 -3.57 -4.16 -18.80
N LYS A 260 -3.56 -5.04 -19.79
CA LYS A 260 -3.35 -6.49 -19.57
C LYS A 260 -4.22 -7.04 -18.43
N TRP A 261 -5.45 -6.50 -18.31
CA TRP A 261 -6.34 -6.70 -17.17
C TRP A 261 -6.93 -8.11 -17.09
N ASP A 262 -7.18 -8.71 -18.24
CA ASP A 262 -7.87 -10.00 -18.36
C ASP A 262 -6.95 -11.17 -18.68
N ILE A 263 -5.64 -10.99 -18.56
CA ILE A 263 -4.68 -12.09 -18.76
C ILE A 263 -4.97 -13.21 -17.76
N PRO A 264 -5.20 -14.44 -18.23
CA PRO A 264 -5.53 -15.58 -17.37
C PRO A 264 -4.40 -15.88 -16.37
N GLY A 265 -4.77 -16.24 -15.14
CA GLY A 265 -3.81 -16.61 -14.08
C GLY A 265 -3.36 -15.45 -13.19
N GLY A 266 -3.39 -14.20 -13.68
CA GLY A 266 -2.87 -13.05 -12.94
C GLY A 266 -3.85 -12.39 -11.98
N SER A 267 -5.14 -12.74 -12.01
CA SER A 267 -6.19 -12.16 -11.16
C SER A 267 -7.43 -13.05 -11.12
N SER A 268 -8.31 -12.84 -10.15
CA SER A 268 -9.54 -13.61 -9.99
C SER A 268 -10.76 -12.93 -10.65
N THR A 269 -11.66 -13.74 -11.19
CA THR A 269 -13.00 -13.35 -11.65
C THR A 269 -14.09 -13.57 -10.58
N ASN A 270 -13.75 -14.25 -9.46
CA ASN A 270 -14.65 -14.49 -8.36
C ASN A 270 -14.69 -13.27 -7.42
N PRO A 271 -15.83 -12.60 -7.21
CA PRO A 271 -15.93 -11.43 -6.33
C PRO A 271 -15.54 -11.68 -4.87
N CYS A 272 -15.54 -12.93 -4.42
CA CYS A 272 -15.21 -13.30 -3.05
C CYS A 272 -13.69 -13.41 -2.83
N ASP A 273 -12.90 -13.52 -3.88
CA ASP A 273 -11.47 -13.64 -3.76
C ASP A 273 -10.80 -12.28 -3.47
N GLU A 274 -9.69 -12.32 -2.76
CA GLU A 274 -8.89 -11.15 -2.41
C GLU A 274 -8.31 -10.44 -3.64
N THR A 275 -8.05 -11.19 -4.73
CA THR A 275 -7.50 -10.69 -6.00
C THR A 275 -8.55 -10.45 -7.08
N PHE A 276 -9.83 -10.26 -6.68
CA PHE A 276 -10.91 -9.99 -7.63
C PHE A 276 -10.66 -8.72 -8.44
N ARG A 277 -10.54 -8.88 -9.77
CA ARG A 277 -10.17 -7.82 -10.70
C ARG A 277 -11.26 -6.82 -11.08
N GLY A 278 -12.48 -6.97 -10.53
CA GLY A 278 -13.63 -6.17 -10.95
C GLY A 278 -14.39 -6.78 -12.14
N LEU A 279 -15.40 -6.07 -12.65
CA LEU A 279 -16.21 -6.51 -13.78
C LEU A 279 -15.71 -5.95 -15.12
N LYS A 280 -14.97 -4.84 -15.08
CA LYS A 280 -14.37 -4.17 -16.24
C LYS A 280 -13.04 -3.54 -15.84
N PRO A 281 -12.12 -3.36 -16.78
CA PRO A 281 -10.85 -2.67 -16.49
C PRO A 281 -11.11 -1.23 -16.05
N GLY A 282 -10.49 -0.81 -14.98
CA GLY A 282 -10.60 0.55 -14.43
C GLY A 282 -12.02 0.93 -13.98
N ASP A 283 -12.85 -0.03 -13.54
CA ASP A 283 -14.24 0.26 -13.19
C ASP A 283 -14.44 0.79 -11.77
N THR A 284 -13.40 0.75 -10.93
CA THR A 284 -13.48 1.34 -9.59
C THR A 284 -13.28 2.85 -9.62
N PRO A 285 -13.94 3.63 -8.78
CA PRO A 285 -13.68 5.07 -8.67
C PRO A 285 -12.22 5.37 -8.30
N GLU A 286 -11.62 4.57 -7.42
CA GLU A 286 -10.23 4.70 -7.00
C GLU A 286 -9.27 4.54 -8.20
N ASN A 287 -9.43 3.49 -9.01
CA ASN A 287 -8.60 3.30 -10.22
C ASN A 287 -8.80 4.43 -11.23
N LYS A 288 -10.04 4.90 -11.42
CA LYS A 288 -10.29 6.06 -12.29
C LYS A 288 -9.55 7.30 -11.83
N ALA A 289 -9.52 7.55 -10.53
CA ALA A 289 -8.81 8.68 -9.94
C ALA A 289 -7.30 8.57 -10.16
N LEU A 290 -6.70 7.41 -9.83
CA LEU A 290 -5.26 7.18 -9.95
C LEU A 290 -4.80 7.20 -11.42
N VAL A 291 -5.54 6.53 -12.31
CA VAL A 291 -5.28 6.52 -13.76
C VAL A 291 -5.38 7.93 -14.35
N SER A 292 -6.42 8.70 -13.99
CA SER A 292 -6.60 10.07 -14.48
C SER A 292 -5.48 10.99 -14.00
N HIS A 293 -5.07 10.85 -12.73
CA HIS A 293 -3.96 11.61 -12.17
C HIS A 293 -2.65 11.30 -12.90
N ALA A 294 -2.27 10.03 -13.01
CA ALA A 294 -1.03 9.62 -13.68
C ALA A 294 -1.00 10.04 -15.17
N LYS A 295 -2.12 9.88 -15.89
CA LYS A 295 -2.25 10.36 -17.28
C LYS A 295 -2.08 11.87 -17.40
N ALA A 296 -2.71 12.64 -16.52
CA ALA A 296 -2.60 14.09 -16.54
C ALA A 296 -1.16 14.55 -16.32
N VAL A 297 -0.48 13.96 -15.34
CA VAL A 297 0.93 14.25 -15.02
C VAL A 297 1.84 13.83 -16.17
N SER A 298 1.70 12.60 -16.68
CA SER A 298 2.49 12.11 -17.83
C SER A 298 2.38 13.05 -19.03
N LYS A 299 1.16 13.47 -19.37
CA LYS A 299 0.93 14.37 -20.52
C LYS A 299 1.57 15.75 -20.36
N ILE A 300 1.69 16.27 -19.14
CA ILE A 300 2.20 17.62 -18.87
C ILE A 300 3.73 17.63 -18.84
N SER A 301 4.35 16.70 -18.14
CA SER A 301 5.77 16.75 -17.81
C SER A 301 6.51 15.41 -17.94
N GLY A 302 5.81 14.32 -18.24
CA GLY A 302 6.37 12.97 -18.19
C GLY A 302 6.51 12.44 -16.76
N ILE A 303 6.76 11.14 -16.65
CA ILE A 303 6.98 10.47 -15.36
C ILE A 303 8.38 9.87 -15.34
N LYS A 304 9.27 10.43 -14.52
CA LYS A 304 10.61 9.89 -14.28
C LYS A 304 10.53 8.60 -13.49
N SER A 305 9.72 8.57 -12.42
CA SER A 305 9.59 7.38 -11.57
C SER A 305 8.20 7.27 -10.98
N TYR A 306 7.70 6.06 -10.95
CA TYR A 306 6.48 5.67 -10.25
C TYR A 306 6.78 4.53 -9.29
N ILE A 307 6.29 4.63 -8.05
CA ILE A 307 6.39 3.52 -7.09
C ILE A 307 5.05 3.31 -6.40
N ASP A 308 4.53 2.08 -6.49
CA ASP A 308 3.37 1.60 -5.72
C ASP A 308 3.87 0.88 -4.46
N TRP A 309 3.59 1.47 -3.30
CA TRP A 309 4.11 1.04 -2.02
C TRP A 309 3.15 0.09 -1.32
N HIS A 310 3.61 -1.11 -1.09
CA HIS A 310 2.90 -2.22 -0.48
C HIS A 310 3.61 -2.75 0.77
N SER A 311 2.99 -3.66 1.46
CA SER A 311 3.60 -4.60 2.39
C SER A 311 2.90 -5.95 2.25
N PHE A 312 3.56 -7.06 2.57
CA PHE A 312 4.92 -7.18 3.10
C PHE A 312 5.72 -8.17 2.28
N SER A 313 7.00 -8.20 2.34
CA SER A 313 7.91 -9.26 1.86
C SER A 313 9.35 -8.78 1.63
N GLN A 314 9.64 -7.47 1.77
CA GLN A 314 10.95 -6.86 1.49
C GLN A 314 11.39 -7.10 0.03
N LEU A 315 10.61 -6.56 -0.93
CA LEU A 315 10.88 -6.73 -2.37
C LEU A 315 10.89 -5.37 -3.09
N ILE A 316 11.69 -5.28 -4.16
CA ILE A 316 11.63 -4.24 -5.18
C ILE A 316 11.26 -4.92 -6.50
N LEU A 317 10.09 -4.61 -7.03
CA LEU A 317 9.44 -5.32 -8.10
C LEU A 317 9.36 -4.46 -9.36
N LEU A 318 9.92 -4.96 -10.44
CA LEU A 318 9.97 -4.31 -11.74
C LEU A 318 8.85 -4.86 -12.65
N PRO A 319 8.44 -4.18 -13.74
CA PRO A 319 7.62 -4.80 -14.77
C PRO A 319 8.32 -6.03 -15.37
N TYR A 320 7.63 -7.05 -15.87
CA TYR A 320 6.17 -7.14 -15.93
C TYR A 320 5.61 -8.12 -14.89
N GLY A 321 4.36 -7.84 -14.51
CA GLY A 321 3.57 -8.77 -13.71
C GLY A 321 2.72 -9.70 -14.56
N TYR A 322 2.25 -9.26 -15.73
CA TYR A 322 1.27 -10.01 -16.52
C TYR A 322 1.85 -11.23 -17.26
N ASP A 323 3.15 -11.26 -17.53
CA ASP A 323 3.80 -12.34 -18.29
C ASP A 323 5.23 -12.58 -17.78
N CYS A 324 5.52 -13.82 -17.34
CA CYS A 324 6.83 -14.20 -16.82
C CYS A 324 7.89 -14.38 -17.91
N SER A 325 7.51 -14.48 -19.18
CA SER A 325 8.42 -14.67 -20.31
C SER A 325 8.89 -13.37 -20.95
N VAL A 326 8.26 -12.24 -20.61
CA VAL A 326 8.56 -10.93 -21.19
C VAL A 326 9.32 -10.08 -20.18
N ASN A 327 10.39 -9.44 -20.64
CA ASN A 327 11.15 -8.45 -19.89
C ASN A 327 11.01 -7.08 -20.56
N ILE A 328 11.17 -6.02 -19.78
CA ILE A 328 11.31 -4.65 -20.28
C ILE A 328 12.64 -4.50 -21.03
N THR A 329 12.72 -3.56 -21.95
CA THR A 329 13.90 -3.37 -22.82
C THR A 329 15.15 -2.95 -22.04
N ASP A 330 14.98 -2.20 -20.96
CA ASP A 330 16.01 -1.66 -20.09
C ASP A 330 16.20 -2.45 -18.78
N ILE A 331 15.81 -3.73 -18.77
CA ILE A 331 15.84 -4.59 -17.56
C ILE A 331 17.19 -4.57 -16.83
N SER A 332 18.31 -4.61 -17.57
CA SER A 332 19.64 -4.63 -16.95
C SER A 332 19.96 -3.35 -16.18
N GLU A 333 19.55 -2.20 -16.70
CA GLU A 333 19.70 -0.91 -16.05
C GLU A 333 18.83 -0.84 -14.80
N GLN A 334 17.55 -1.18 -14.93
CA GLN A 334 16.60 -1.16 -13.80
C GLN A 334 17.00 -2.16 -12.71
N MET A 335 17.51 -3.35 -13.05
CA MET A 335 18.04 -4.32 -12.07
C MET A 335 19.27 -3.79 -11.34
N THR A 336 20.17 -3.10 -12.03
CA THR A 336 21.35 -2.46 -11.42
C THR A 336 20.94 -1.39 -10.42
N LEU A 337 19.99 -0.54 -10.81
CA LEU A 337 19.46 0.54 -9.98
C LEU A 337 18.71 -0.01 -8.75
N ALA A 338 17.85 -1.01 -8.94
CA ALA A 338 17.14 -1.68 -7.86
C ALA A 338 18.09 -2.37 -6.87
N GLY A 339 19.15 -3.01 -7.37
CA GLY A 339 20.21 -3.58 -6.53
C GLY A 339 20.94 -2.53 -5.69
N GLY A 340 21.20 -1.36 -6.26
CA GLY A 340 21.77 -0.24 -5.53
C GLY A 340 20.86 0.30 -4.43
N VAL A 341 19.54 0.42 -4.72
CA VAL A 341 18.51 0.78 -3.73
C VAL A 341 18.47 -0.25 -2.60
N ALA A 342 18.39 -1.55 -2.93
CA ALA A 342 18.37 -2.63 -1.95
C ALA A 342 19.62 -2.62 -1.03
N ASN A 343 20.80 -2.38 -1.61
CA ASN A 343 22.04 -2.25 -0.85
C ASN A 343 22.05 -1.02 0.08
N ALA A 344 21.48 0.10 -0.37
CA ALA A 344 21.36 1.30 0.48
C ALA A 344 20.40 1.05 1.66
N ILE A 345 19.28 0.36 1.44
CA ILE A 345 18.34 -0.08 2.48
C ILE A 345 19.05 -0.99 3.49
N LYS A 346 19.76 -2.02 3.02
CA LYS A 346 20.48 -3.00 3.88
C LYS A 346 21.47 -2.33 4.83
N LYS A 347 22.14 -1.26 4.41
CA LYS A 347 23.12 -0.55 5.24
C LYS A 347 22.52 0.11 6.48
N VAL A 348 21.20 0.36 6.52
CA VAL A 348 20.54 1.03 7.67
C VAL A 348 20.24 0.06 8.80
N ASN A 349 19.51 -1.02 8.50
CA ASN A 349 19.01 -1.96 9.50
C ASN A 349 19.40 -3.42 9.24
N GLY A 350 20.25 -3.68 8.25
CA GLY A 350 20.67 -5.04 7.87
C GLY A 350 19.59 -5.86 7.13
N LEU A 351 18.43 -5.25 6.79
CA LEU A 351 17.35 -5.96 6.12
C LEU A 351 17.65 -6.10 4.62
N GLU A 352 17.48 -7.32 4.14
CA GLU A 352 17.67 -7.64 2.72
C GLU A 352 16.37 -7.47 1.96
N PHE A 353 16.43 -6.68 0.88
CA PHE A 353 15.36 -6.59 -0.10
C PHE A 353 15.79 -7.35 -1.35
N TYR A 354 14.97 -8.30 -1.78
CA TYR A 354 15.15 -8.95 -3.06
C TYR A 354 14.52 -8.10 -4.18
N TYR A 355 15.00 -8.25 -5.41
CA TYR A 355 14.50 -7.43 -6.52
C TYR A 355 14.48 -8.20 -7.83
N GLY A 356 13.54 -7.85 -8.70
CA GLY A 356 13.38 -8.46 -10.02
C GLY A 356 12.00 -8.23 -10.63
N PRO A 357 11.74 -8.74 -11.84
CA PRO A 357 10.42 -8.64 -12.47
C PRO A 357 9.33 -9.28 -11.62
N ILE A 358 8.18 -8.62 -11.49
CA ILE A 358 7.05 -9.05 -10.65
C ILE A 358 6.73 -10.52 -10.85
N CYS A 359 6.44 -10.91 -12.12
CA CYS A 359 6.00 -12.26 -12.43
C CYS A 359 7.04 -13.34 -12.08
N GLN A 360 8.32 -13.03 -12.25
CA GLN A 360 9.43 -13.96 -11.97
C GLN A 360 9.79 -13.99 -10.48
N THR A 361 9.58 -12.87 -9.76
CA THR A 361 10.01 -12.71 -8.36
C THR A 361 8.96 -13.17 -7.37
N ILE A 362 7.68 -12.90 -7.65
CA ILE A 362 6.60 -13.32 -6.76
C ILE A 362 5.58 -14.24 -7.45
N TYR A 363 4.85 -13.76 -8.44
CA TYR A 363 3.84 -14.52 -9.20
C TYR A 363 3.24 -13.67 -10.31
N GLN A 364 2.55 -14.32 -11.26
CA GLN A 364 1.84 -13.63 -12.33
C GLN A 364 0.71 -12.73 -11.77
N THR A 365 0.71 -11.45 -12.20
CA THR A 365 -0.34 -10.48 -11.86
C THR A 365 -0.87 -9.82 -13.12
N SER A 366 -2.18 -9.61 -13.23
CA SER A 366 -2.79 -8.87 -14.35
C SER A 366 -3.53 -7.63 -13.85
N GLY A 367 -3.56 -6.58 -14.66
CA GLY A 367 -4.23 -5.32 -14.30
C GLY A 367 -3.56 -4.61 -13.12
N GLY A 368 -2.25 -4.72 -12.98
CA GLY A 368 -1.45 -4.04 -11.96
C GLY A 368 -1.08 -2.61 -12.34
N SER A 369 -0.77 -1.81 -11.33
CA SER A 369 -0.37 -0.40 -11.47
C SER A 369 0.95 -0.25 -12.21
N THR A 370 1.93 -1.06 -11.85
CA THR A 370 3.31 -1.00 -12.34
C THR A 370 3.37 -1.18 -13.86
N ASP A 371 2.71 -2.23 -14.38
CA ASP A 371 2.67 -2.51 -15.82
C ASP A 371 1.94 -1.41 -16.60
N TRP A 372 0.83 -0.91 -16.04
CA TRP A 372 0.08 0.16 -16.69
C TRP A 372 0.86 1.48 -16.74
N VAL A 373 1.52 1.85 -15.64
CA VAL A 373 2.26 3.11 -15.58
C VAL A 373 3.50 3.06 -16.46
N TYR A 374 4.15 1.90 -16.56
CA TYR A 374 5.28 1.69 -17.47
C TYR A 374 4.85 1.79 -18.94
N ASP A 375 3.89 0.98 -19.38
CA ASP A 375 3.52 0.86 -20.79
C ASP A 375 2.58 1.98 -21.30
N VAL A 376 1.68 2.49 -20.45
CA VAL A 376 0.60 3.40 -20.89
C VAL A 376 0.84 4.84 -20.47
N ALA A 377 1.43 5.05 -19.31
CA ALA A 377 1.83 6.39 -18.86
C ALA A 377 3.30 6.70 -19.15
N GLU A 378 4.02 5.74 -19.77
CA GLU A 378 5.39 5.87 -20.25
C GLU A 378 6.37 6.35 -19.16
N ALA A 379 6.24 5.81 -17.95
CA ALA A 379 7.19 6.09 -16.88
C ALA A 379 8.54 5.42 -17.18
N GLU A 380 9.63 6.17 -16.98
CA GLU A 380 10.99 5.62 -17.18
C GLU A 380 11.29 4.49 -16.17
N TYR A 381 10.89 4.66 -14.91
CA TYR A 381 10.97 3.63 -13.86
C TYR A 381 9.59 3.45 -13.24
N ALA A 382 9.04 2.23 -13.30
CA ALA A 382 7.78 1.90 -12.66
C ALA A 382 7.95 0.65 -11.79
N TRP A 383 7.92 0.82 -10.47
CA TRP A 383 8.20 -0.24 -9.51
C TRP A 383 7.03 -0.47 -8.54
N GLY A 384 6.92 -1.70 -8.05
CA GLY A 384 6.21 -2.04 -6.83
C GLY A 384 7.22 -2.29 -5.72
N VAL A 385 6.94 -1.83 -4.50
CA VAL A 385 7.82 -2.11 -3.37
C VAL A 385 7.00 -2.74 -2.25
N GLU A 386 7.44 -3.93 -1.82
CA GLU A 386 6.91 -4.60 -0.64
C GLU A 386 7.82 -4.29 0.55
N LEU A 387 7.29 -3.59 1.53
CA LEU A 387 8.00 -3.17 2.73
C LEU A 387 8.23 -4.35 3.71
N ARG A 388 8.81 -4.06 4.87
CA ARG A 388 8.90 -4.99 5.99
C ARG A 388 7.53 -5.44 6.50
N PRO A 389 7.45 -6.62 7.18
CA PRO A 389 8.54 -7.55 7.45
C PRO A 389 8.90 -8.40 6.24
N GLY A 390 10.03 -9.12 6.32
CA GLY A 390 10.37 -10.16 5.35
C GLY A 390 9.42 -11.34 5.45
N ARG A 391 9.38 -12.16 4.41
CA ARG A 391 8.60 -13.41 4.38
C ARG A 391 8.99 -14.32 5.55
N ASN A 392 8.02 -15.02 6.11
CA ASN A 392 8.20 -15.93 7.25
C ASN A 392 8.81 -15.26 8.50
N ARG A 393 8.70 -13.94 8.59
CA ARG A 393 9.18 -13.15 9.72
C ARG A 393 8.15 -12.12 10.16
N GLY A 394 8.04 -11.94 11.48
CA GLY A 394 7.12 -10.96 12.06
C GLY A 394 5.65 -11.28 11.81
N ASN A 395 4.80 -10.33 12.05
CA ASN A 395 3.35 -10.49 12.12
C ASN A 395 2.64 -10.15 10.80
N GLY A 396 3.31 -10.29 9.65
CA GLY A 396 2.71 -10.02 8.35
C GLY A 396 2.27 -8.56 8.19
N PHE A 397 0.99 -8.33 7.93
CA PHE A 397 0.42 -6.98 7.77
C PHE A 397 0.29 -6.21 9.09
N VAL A 398 0.34 -6.90 10.22
CA VAL A 398 0.17 -6.33 11.57
C VAL A 398 1.55 -5.98 12.13
N LEU A 399 2.08 -4.82 11.74
CA LEU A 399 3.43 -4.42 12.09
C LEU A 399 3.44 -3.51 13.32
N PRO A 400 4.18 -3.85 14.41
CA PRO A 400 4.25 -3.01 15.60
C PRO A 400 4.72 -1.58 15.32
N THR A 401 4.14 -0.60 16.00
CA THR A 401 4.43 0.85 15.82
C THR A 401 5.90 1.21 15.96
N LYS A 402 6.66 0.49 16.80
CA LYS A 402 8.12 0.66 16.94
C LYS A 402 8.91 0.47 15.64
N GLN A 403 8.31 -0.15 14.62
CA GLN A 403 8.94 -0.39 13.32
C GLN A 403 8.65 0.71 12.28
N ILE A 404 7.75 1.65 12.54
CA ILE A 404 7.37 2.70 11.57
C ILE A 404 8.58 3.57 11.20
N VAL A 405 9.27 4.11 12.21
CA VAL A 405 10.46 4.95 11.97
C VAL A 405 11.57 4.16 11.28
N ALA A 406 11.79 2.90 11.69
CA ALA A 406 12.82 2.06 11.09
C ALA A 406 12.53 1.77 9.61
N SER A 407 11.25 1.50 9.25
CA SER A 407 10.82 1.37 7.85
C SER A 407 11.07 2.68 7.08
N GLY A 408 10.68 3.80 7.65
CA GLY A 408 10.89 5.11 7.04
C GLY A 408 12.37 5.43 6.77
N GLU A 409 13.26 5.19 7.73
CA GLU A 409 14.70 5.49 7.60
C GLU A 409 15.40 4.61 6.57
N GLU A 410 15.11 3.30 6.53
CA GLU A 410 15.72 2.41 5.55
C GLU A 410 15.25 2.72 4.13
N ILE A 411 13.96 2.98 3.95
CA ILE A 411 13.42 3.34 2.64
C ILE A 411 13.94 4.73 2.23
N TRP A 412 14.06 5.66 3.17
CA TRP A 412 14.66 6.96 2.88
C TRP A 412 16.10 6.82 2.34
N ALA A 413 16.92 5.94 2.91
CA ALA A 413 18.26 5.66 2.39
C ALA A 413 18.22 5.10 0.96
N GLY A 414 17.29 4.18 0.67
CA GLY A 414 17.06 3.66 -0.67
C GLY A 414 16.65 4.76 -1.66
N MET A 415 15.73 5.64 -1.27
CA MET A 415 15.28 6.75 -2.13
C MET A 415 16.38 7.79 -2.35
N ARG A 416 17.21 8.07 -1.37
CA ARG A 416 18.40 8.92 -1.57
C ARG A 416 19.37 8.34 -2.60
N TYR A 417 19.57 7.01 -2.58
CA TYR A 417 20.34 6.33 -3.62
C TYR A 417 19.69 6.52 -5.00
N LEU A 418 18.38 6.27 -5.12
CA LEU A 418 17.62 6.44 -6.35
C LEU A 418 17.76 7.87 -6.88
N PHE A 419 17.52 8.89 -6.04
CA PHE A 419 17.64 10.31 -6.41
C PHE A 419 19.04 10.71 -6.87
N SER A 420 20.07 10.06 -6.38
CA SER A 420 21.46 10.36 -6.78
C SER A 420 21.82 9.83 -8.16
N HIS A 421 20.96 8.94 -8.72
CA HIS A 421 21.15 8.28 -10.02
C HIS A 421 20.15 8.79 -11.09
N PHE A 422 19.32 9.75 -10.72
CA PHE A 422 18.40 10.46 -11.65
C PHE A 422 19.05 11.65 -12.35
#